data_ca1c2fafcbfe936a800f1e26dcbcbf82
#
_entry.id   ca1c2fafcbfe936a800f1e26dcbcbf82
#
_cell.length_a   1.000
_cell.length_b   1.000
_cell.length_c   1.000
_cell.angle_alpha   90.00
_cell.angle_beta   90.00
_cell.angle_gamma   90.00
#
_symmetry.space_group_name_H-M   'P 1'
#
loop_
_entity.id
_entity.type
_entity.pdbx_description
1 polymer ?
#
loop_
_entity_poly.entity_id
_entity_poly.type
_entity_poly.pdbx_seq_one_letter_code
_entity_poly.pdbx_strand_id
1 'polypeptide(L)'
;MSKKGLIGVQMSTIAPAKMPSFEPFEVMGRLTDIGFHCAEVSQVPMTKENVAGFRKAIDELNFNISSLTASIDPMFPGMPGEYLSNEDDYKKYLDDARTLNVDMFRIGMMPMNAIGDVQKCIGGGITPPYSNNTVIYK
;
A
#
# COMPACT_ATOMS: atom_id res chain seq x y z
N MET A 1 2.68 -23.02 -21.64
CA MET A 1 3.54 -21.81 -21.70
C MET A 1 3.90 -21.42 -20.28
N SER A 2 5.18 -21.30 -19.94
CA SER A 2 5.61 -20.78 -18.65
C SER A 2 5.21 -19.31 -18.55
N LYS A 3 4.40 -18.94 -17.53
CA LYS A 3 4.11 -17.53 -17.25
C LYS A 3 5.40 -16.89 -16.75
N LYS A 4 5.94 -15.95 -17.50
CA LYS A 4 7.07 -15.14 -17.03
C LYS A 4 6.60 -14.29 -15.85
N GLY A 5 7.30 -14.34 -14.74
CA GLY A 5 7.05 -13.43 -13.61
C GLY A 5 7.40 -11.99 -14.00
N LEU A 6 6.69 -11.03 -13.41
CA LEU A 6 7.03 -9.62 -13.52
C LEU A 6 8.04 -9.25 -12.44
N ILE A 7 9.01 -8.42 -12.80
CA ILE A 7 9.86 -7.74 -11.82
C ILE A 7 9.21 -6.40 -11.51
N GLY A 8 8.98 -6.13 -10.24
CA GLY A 8 8.31 -4.91 -9.79
C GLY A 8 9.18 -4.03 -8.89
N VAL A 9 8.74 -2.81 -8.66
CA VAL A 9 9.37 -1.83 -7.78
C VAL A 9 8.51 -1.64 -6.53
N GLN A 10 9.13 -1.60 -5.36
CA GLN A 10 8.47 -1.17 -4.14
C GLN A 10 8.48 0.36 -4.05
N MET A 11 7.30 0.98 -4.00
CA MET A 11 7.17 2.44 -4.08
C MET A 11 7.78 3.17 -2.90
N SER A 12 7.94 2.54 -1.74
CA SER A 12 8.65 3.13 -0.59
C SER A 12 10.10 3.54 -0.89
N THR A 13 10.69 3.01 -1.95
CA THR A 13 12.04 3.41 -2.41
C THR A 13 12.04 4.70 -3.24
N ILE A 14 10.90 5.11 -3.76
CA ILE A 14 10.75 6.24 -4.67
C ILE A 14 9.82 7.32 -4.09
N ALA A 15 8.67 6.93 -3.56
CA ALA A 15 7.63 7.85 -3.14
C ALA A 15 8.09 8.89 -2.10
N PRO A 16 8.83 8.53 -1.04
CA PRO A 16 9.28 9.49 -0.06
C PRO A 16 10.17 10.60 -0.63
N ALA A 17 10.99 10.27 -1.65
CA ALA A 17 11.84 11.24 -2.32
C ALA A 17 11.08 12.19 -3.26
N LYS A 18 9.83 11.85 -3.60
CA LYS A 18 8.96 12.62 -4.49
C LYS A 18 7.90 13.44 -3.75
N MET A 19 7.65 13.17 -2.47
CA MET A 19 6.68 13.92 -1.69
C MET A 19 7.14 15.38 -1.48
N PRO A 20 6.20 16.38 -1.52
CA PRO A 20 4.75 16.23 -1.70
C PRO A 20 4.27 16.18 -3.17
N SER A 21 5.15 16.29 -4.16
CA SER A 21 4.80 16.35 -5.59
C SER A 21 4.75 14.97 -6.26
N PHE A 22 4.29 13.95 -5.54
CA PHE A 22 4.17 12.61 -6.10
C PHE A 22 2.97 12.52 -7.04
N GLU A 23 3.24 12.23 -8.30
CA GLU A 23 2.24 12.02 -9.35
C GLU A 23 2.30 10.57 -9.83
N PRO A 24 1.35 9.70 -9.45
CA PRO A 24 1.40 8.27 -9.76
C PRO A 24 1.55 7.97 -11.25
N PHE A 25 0.79 8.63 -12.11
CA PHE A 25 0.84 8.37 -13.55
C PHE A 25 2.21 8.71 -14.15
N GLU A 26 2.81 9.85 -13.76
CA GLU A 26 4.14 10.24 -14.21
C GLU A 26 5.22 9.26 -13.74
N VAL A 27 5.15 8.87 -12.46
CA VAL A 27 6.12 7.93 -11.89
C VAL A 27 6.03 6.56 -12.56
N MET A 28 4.81 6.03 -12.76
CA MET A 28 4.60 4.76 -13.46
C MET A 28 5.05 4.83 -14.92
N GLY A 29 4.85 5.98 -15.59
CA GLY A 29 5.36 6.21 -16.95
C GLY A 29 6.87 6.09 -17.02
N ARG A 30 7.59 6.76 -16.11
CA ARG A 30 9.06 6.67 -16.03
C ARG A 30 9.55 5.27 -15.71
N LEU A 31 8.84 4.53 -14.85
CA LEU A 31 9.16 3.13 -14.59
C LEU A 31 8.96 2.26 -15.83
N THR A 32 7.89 2.50 -16.58
CA THR A 32 7.62 1.81 -17.84
C THR A 32 8.73 2.07 -18.87
N ASP A 33 9.20 3.31 -18.98
CA ASP A 33 10.28 3.70 -19.91
C ASP A 33 11.59 2.94 -19.65
N ILE A 34 11.85 2.57 -18.39
CA ILE A 34 13.05 1.80 -18.01
C ILE A 34 12.78 0.29 -17.86
N GLY A 35 11.59 -0.17 -18.26
CA GLY A 35 11.24 -1.59 -18.36
C GLY A 35 10.54 -2.20 -17.16
N PHE A 36 10.12 -1.44 -16.15
CA PHE A 36 9.30 -1.93 -15.05
C PHE A 36 7.81 -1.70 -15.34
N HIS A 37 7.03 -2.78 -15.29
CA HIS A 37 5.59 -2.75 -15.52
C HIS A 37 4.78 -3.25 -14.31
N CYS A 38 5.42 -3.25 -13.13
CA CYS A 38 4.79 -3.71 -11.91
C CYS A 38 5.32 -2.93 -10.70
N ALA A 39 4.46 -2.64 -9.73
CA ALA A 39 4.87 -2.05 -8.45
C ALA A 39 4.02 -2.54 -7.27
N GLU A 40 4.63 -2.55 -6.08
CA GLU A 40 3.93 -2.55 -4.80
C GLU A 40 3.73 -1.10 -4.36
N VAL A 41 2.49 -0.68 -4.12
CA VAL A 41 2.19 0.67 -3.61
C VAL A 41 2.38 0.69 -2.11
N SER A 42 3.43 1.37 -1.65
CA SER A 42 3.80 1.53 -0.25
C SER A 42 4.31 2.94 0.03
N GLN A 43 4.00 3.47 1.19
CA GLN A 43 4.33 4.85 1.59
C GLN A 43 3.80 5.94 0.64
N VAL A 44 2.69 5.65 -0.01
CA VAL A 44 1.94 6.60 -0.85
C VAL A 44 0.55 6.76 -0.23
N PRO A 45 0.13 7.98 0.13
CA PRO A 45 -1.23 8.23 0.57
C PRO A 45 -2.23 7.91 -0.55
N MET A 46 -3.28 7.15 -0.23
CA MET A 46 -4.33 6.79 -1.20
C MET A 46 -5.39 7.90 -1.26
N THR A 47 -4.96 9.10 -1.67
CA THR A 47 -5.90 10.19 -1.97
C THR A 47 -6.68 9.86 -3.24
N LYS A 48 -7.80 10.53 -3.46
CA LYS A 48 -8.61 10.32 -4.68
C LYS A 48 -7.79 10.58 -5.95
N GLU A 49 -6.93 11.59 -5.91
CA GLU A 49 -6.03 11.96 -7.01
C GLU A 49 -5.00 10.86 -7.26
N ASN A 50 -4.39 10.32 -6.21
CA ASN A 50 -3.40 9.25 -6.34
C ASN A 50 -4.05 7.96 -6.84
N VAL A 51 -5.21 7.58 -6.32
CA VAL A 51 -5.97 6.41 -6.81
C VAL A 51 -6.32 6.57 -8.29
N ALA A 52 -6.80 7.75 -8.69
CA ALA A 52 -7.09 8.04 -10.10
C ALA A 52 -5.83 7.98 -10.98
N GLY A 53 -4.70 8.49 -10.50
CA GLY A 53 -3.43 8.42 -11.21
C GLY A 53 -2.92 6.98 -11.40
N PHE A 54 -3.02 6.14 -10.35
CA PHE A 54 -2.73 4.71 -10.46
C PHE A 54 -3.69 3.99 -11.42
N ARG A 55 -4.99 4.27 -11.32
CA ARG A 55 -5.97 3.68 -12.24
C ARG A 55 -5.64 4.03 -13.69
N LYS A 56 -5.32 5.29 -13.96
CA LYS A 56 -4.89 5.74 -15.28
C LYS A 56 -3.64 5.01 -15.77
N ALA A 57 -2.65 4.78 -14.91
CA ALA A 57 -1.44 4.04 -15.27
C ALA A 57 -1.74 2.56 -15.61
N ILE A 58 -2.68 1.94 -14.89
CA ILE A 58 -3.13 0.58 -15.20
C ILE A 58 -3.76 0.55 -16.60
N ASP A 59 -4.64 1.50 -16.91
CA ASP A 59 -5.42 1.52 -18.15
C ASP A 59 -4.59 1.92 -19.37
N GLU A 60 -3.72 2.94 -19.24
CA GLU A 60 -3.02 3.53 -20.39
C GLU A 60 -1.61 2.97 -20.59
N LEU A 61 -0.92 2.55 -19.50
CA LEU A 61 0.46 2.05 -19.56
C LEU A 61 0.55 0.53 -19.45
N ASN A 62 -0.59 -0.16 -19.28
CA ASN A 62 -0.63 -1.59 -18.95
C ASN A 62 0.25 -1.92 -17.73
N PHE A 63 0.25 -1.01 -16.73
CA PHE A 63 1.03 -1.15 -15.51
C PHE A 63 0.28 -2.04 -14.52
N ASN A 64 0.98 -2.92 -13.83
CA ASN A 64 0.39 -3.79 -12.82
C ASN A 64 0.71 -3.29 -11.42
N ILE A 65 -0.29 -3.21 -10.55
CA ILE A 65 -0.09 -3.04 -9.10
C ILE A 65 -0.24 -4.40 -8.46
N SER A 66 0.88 -4.93 -7.94
CA SER A 66 0.92 -6.27 -7.34
C SER A 66 0.29 -6.33 -5.97
N SER A 67 0.41 -5.26 -5.20
CA SER A 67 -0.10 -5.18 -3.83
C SER A 67 -0.17 -3.75 -3.34
N LEU A 68 -1.02 -3.54 -2.34
CA LEU A 68 -1.09 -2.29 -1.58
C LEU A 68 -0.56 -2.53 -0.17
N THR A 69 0.19 -1.56 0.36
CA THR A 69 0.72 -1.61 1.74
C THR A 69 0.12 -0.49 2.57
N ALA A 70 -0.48 -0.86 3.69
CA ALA A 70 -0.92 0.05 4.74
C ALA A 70 -0.29 -0.33 6.08
N SER A 71 -0.41 0.52 7.07
CA SER A 71 0.04 0.27 8.44
C SER A 71 -1.05 0.63 9.43
N ILE A 72 -1.03 0.03 10.62
CA ILE A 72 -1.90 0.45 11.72
C ILE A 72 -1.40 1.77 12.29
N ASP A 73 -0.09 1.88 12.48
CA ASP A 73 0.57 3.07 13.01
C ASP A 73 1.77 3.48 12.16
N PRO A 74 2.09 4.77 12.08
CA PRO A 74 3.31 5.21 11.41
C PRO A 74 4.55 4.75 12.18
N MET A 75 5.59 4.31 11.46
CA MET A 75 6.88 3.95 12.08
C MET A 75 7.57 5.14 12.70
N PHE A 76 7.36 6.33 12.16
CA PHE A 76 7.87 7.61 12.71
C PHE A 76 6.90 8.74 12.36
N PRO A 77 6.89 9.85 13.13
CA PRO A 77 6.02 10.99 12.86
C PRO A 77 6.21 11.54 11.45
N GLY A 78 5.11 11.73 10.71
CA GLY A 78 5.15 12.29 9.35
C GLY A 78 5.52 11.30 8.24
N MET A 79 5.65 10.01 8.55
CA MET A 79 5.84 8.98 7.52
C MET A 79 4.64 8.99 6.56
N PRO A 80 4.87 9.12 5.24
CA PRO A 80 3.78 9.05 4.26
C PRO A 80 3.25 7.61 4.13
N GLY A 81 1.97 7.47 3.77
CA GLY A 81 1.35 6.16 3.54
C GLY A 81 -0.12 6.13 3.95
N GLU A 82 -0.70 4.94 3.92
CA GLU A 82 -2.05 4.68 4.41
C GLU A 82 -2.00 4.07 5.80
N TYR A 83 -2.90 4.56 6.66
CA TYR A 83 -3.04 4.13 8.03
C TYR A 83 -4.46 3.66 8.28
N LEU A 84 -4.59 2.46 8.86
CA LEU A 84 -5.86 1.81 9.11
C LEU A 84 -6.23 1.95 10.59
N SER A 85 -6.61 3.17 10.99
CA SER A 85 -6.85 3.51 12.40
C SER A 85 -8.27 3.21 12.87
N ASN A 86 -9.22 3.06 11.95
CA ASN A 86 -10.63 2.83 12.23
C ASN A 86 -11.32 2.06 11.10
N GLU A 87 -12.59 1.70 11.30
CA GLU A 87 -13.35 0.91 10.32
C GLU A 87 -13.56 1.62 8.97
N ASP A 88 -13.69 2.94 8.98
CA ASP A 88 -13.88 3.71 7.74
C ASP A 88 -12.60 3.75 6.90
N ASP A 89 -11.41 3.79 7.54
CA ASP A 89 -10.14 3.66 6.85
C ASP A 89 -10.03 2.30 6.15
N TYR A 90 -10.44 1.22 6.81
CA TYR A 90 -10.47 -0.12 6.20
C TYR A 90 -11.41 -0.19 5.02
N LYS A 91 -12.63 0.35 5.15
CA LYS A 91 -13.60 0.35 4.05
C LYS A 91 -13.06 1.12 2.84
N LYS A 92 -12.56 2.33 3.09
CA LYS A 92 -11.94 3.15 2.05
C LYS A 92 -10.80 2.40 1.36
N TYR A 93 -9.91 1.79 2.12
CA TYR A 93 -8.76 1.06 1.58
C TYR A 93 -9.16 -0.12 0.70
N LEU A 94 -10.20 -0.85 1.09
CA LEU A 94 -10.76 -1.93 0.29
C LEU A 94 -11.42 -1.42 -1.01
N ASP A 95 -12.09 -0.28 -0.95
CA ASP A 95 -12.73 0.33 -2.12
C ASP A 95 -11.67 0.87 -3.11
N ASP A 96 -10.58 1.45 -2.61
CA ASP A 96 -9.43 1.84 -3.41
C ASP A 96 -8.79 0.63 -4.09
N ALA A 97 -8.62 -0.47 -3.35
CA ALA A 97 -8.09 -1.72 -3.89
C ALA A 97 -8.97 -2.31 -5.00
N ARG A 98 -10.29 -2.30 -4.82
CA ARG A 98 -11.24 -2.71 -5.86
C ARG A 98 -11.13 -1.83 -7.09
N THR A 99 -11.02 -0.51 -6.89
CA THR A 99 -10.84 0.47 -7.98
C THR A 99 -9.57 0.16 -8.79
N LEU A 100 -8.51 -0.28 -8.13
CA LEU A 100 -7.23 -0.60 -8.75
C LEU A 100 -7.12 -2.06 -9.21
N ASN A 101 -8.14 -2.88 -8.94
CA ASN A 101 -8.16 -4.33 -9.21
C ASN A 101 -6.98 -5.06 -8.54
N VAL A 102 -6.73 -4.73 -7.27
CA VAL A 102 -5.68 -5.33 -6.43
C VAL A 102 -6.33 -6.17 -5.34
N ASP A 103 -5.90 -7.41 -5.20
CA ASP A 103 -6.41 -8.38 -4.23
C ASP A 103 -5.37 -8.81 -3.18
N MET A 104 -4.14 -8.30 -3.27
CA MET A 104 -3.08 -8.57 -2.31
C MET A 104 -2.78 -7.35 -1.44
N PHE A 105 -2.76 -7.58 -0.14
CA PHE A 105 -2.50 -6.55 0.86
C PHE A 105 -1.34 -6.94 1.76
N ARG A 106 -0.53 -5.94 2.08
CA ARG A 106 0.47 -6.03 3.14
C ARG A 106 0.09 -5.04 4.24
N ILE A 107 -0.13 -5.53 5.44
CA ILE A 107 -0.45 -4.71 6.60
C ILE A 107 0.72 -4.73 7.59
N GLY A 108 1.28 -3.56 7.85
CA GLY A 108 2.28 -3.36 8.89
C GLY A 108 1.59 -3.27 10.25
N MET A 109 1.83 -4.27 11.12
CA MET A 109 1.15 -4.38 12.41
C MET A 109 2.07 -4.16 13.61
N MET A 110 3.38 -4.05 13.41
CA MET A 110 4.32 -3.91 14.51
C MET A 110 4.62 -2.43 14.77
N PRO A 111 4.14 -1.85 15.87
CA PRO A 111 4.49 -0.49 16.23
C PRO A 111 5.96 -0.40 16.66
N MET A 112 6.64 0.68 16.30
CA MET A 112 8.06 0.88 16.62
C MET A 112 8.33 0.89 18.14
N ASN A 113 7.39 1.32 18.95
CA ASN A 113 7.49 1.30 20.41
C ASN A 113 7.41 -0.10 21.03
N ALA A 114 7.11 -1.12 20.21
CA ALA A 114 7.10 -2.53 20.61
C ALA A 114 8.43 -3.25 20.29
N ILE A 115 9.36 -2.60 19.58
CA ILE A 115 10.65 -3.21 19.25
C ILE A 115 11.42 -3.51 20.53
N GLY A 116 11.81 -4.77 20.72
CA GLY A 116 12.48 -5.24 21.93
C GLY A 116 11.54 -5.70 23.05
N ASP A 117 10.23 -5.54 22.90
CA ASP A 117 9.22 -6.01 23.84
C ASP A 117 8.32 -7.05 23.17
N VAL A 118 8.60 -8.32 23.41
CA VAL A 118 7.89 -9.46 22.78
C VAL A 118 6.38 -9.41 23.10
N GLN A 119 6.00 -9.03 24.30
CA GLN A 119 4.60 -8.97 24.70
C GLN A 119 3.82 -7.88 23.96
N LYS A 120 4.43 -6.72 23.77
CA LYS A 120 3.84 -5.65 22.95
C LYS A 120 3.77 -6.02 21.47
N CYS A 121 4.80 -6.71 20.94
CA CYS A 121 4.79 -7.19 19.57
C CYS A 121 3.65 -8.18 19.34
N ILE A 122 3.46 -9.15 20.24
CA ILE A 122 2.36 -10.12 20.19
C ILE A 122 1.01 -9.42 20.36
N GLY A 123 0.90 -8.52 21.33
CA GLY A 123 -0.34 -7.76 21.60
C GLY A 123 -0.76 -6.91 20.42
N GLY A 124 0.17 -6.22 19.77
CA GLY A 124 -0.10 -5.42 18.57
C GLY A 124 -0.54 -6.25 17.36
N GLY A 125 -0.11 -7.52 17.29
CA GLY A 125 -0.52 -8.43 16.22
C GLY A 125 -1.82 -9.20 16.49
N ILE A 126 -2.17 -9.39 17.76
CA ILE A 126 -3.31 -10.26 18.16
C ILE A 126 -4.55 -9.47 18.58
N THR A 127 -4.37 -8.26 19.08
CA THR A 127 -5.47 -7.35 19.42
C THR A 127 -5.55 -6.22 18.40
N PRO A 128 -6.20 -6.45 17.27
CA PRO A 128 -6.61 -5.31 16.45
C PRO A 128 -7.52 -4.42 17.31
N PRO A 129 -7.55 -3.09 17.10
CA PRO A 129 -8.43 -2.19 17.83
C PRO A 129 -9.93 -2.52 17.67
N TYR A 130 -10.25 -3.59 16.95
CA TYR A 130 -11.59 -4.09 16.63
C TYR A 130 -11.81 -5.48 17.21
N SER A 131 -11.97 -5.57 18.53
CA SER A 131 -12.13 -6.84 19.26
C SER A 131 -13.42 -7.61 18.98
N ASN A 132 -14.27 -7.18 18.07
CA ASN A 132 -15.59 -7.79 17.90
C ASN A 132 -15.98 -8.25 16.49
N ASN A 133 -15.14 -8.11 15.47
CA ASN A 133 -15.49 -8.64 14.14
C ASN A 133 -14.28 -9.24 13.44
N THR A 134 -14.21 -10.56 13.47
CA THR A 134 -13.31 -11.32 12.60
C THR A 134 -13.79 -11.14 11.16
N VAL A 135 -13.11 -10.30 10.38
CA VAL A 135 -13.37 -10.22 8.95
C VAL A 135 -12.60 -11.35 8.29
N ILE A 136 -13.31 -12.41 7.93
CA ILE A 136 -12.77 -13.52 7.13
C ILE A 136 -12.95 -13.11 5.66
N TYR A 137 -11.86 -12.93 4.95
CA TYR A 137 -11.89 -12.75 3.51
C TYR A 137 -12.00 -14.12 2.82
N LYS A 138 -13.00 -14.27 1.97
CA LYS A 138 -13.11 -15.37 1.00
C LYS A 138 -12.66 -14.86 -0.36
#